data_72a50c0bc99b8f297645083f58d338a8
#
_entry.id   72a50c0bc99b8f297645083f58d338a8
#
_cell.length_a   1.000
_cell.length_b   1.000
_cell.length_c   1.000
_cell.angle_alpha   90.00
_cell.angle_beta   90.00
_cell.angle_gamma   90.00
#
_symmetry.space_group_name_H-M   'P 1'
#
loop_
_entity.id
_entity.type
_entity.pdbx_description
1 polymer ?
#
loop_
_entity_poly.entity_id
_entity_poly.type
_entity_poly.pdbx_seq_one_letter_code
_entity_poly.pdbx_strand_id
1 'polypeptide(L)'
;YNNNEDLDKLLLQTYPYFMKSNSLHTNVFPAIRKMENDIVKMMIHLFQGNDSACGTFTSGGTESILLACKTYRDKYQLTNPNIIVSSTAHCAFKKACQYFKIEYLEIPCLPNGLFDTKILQNTINKNTILVVASAPSYNLGLIDPIEQIAKITTKYDIGLHVDCCMGAFLINFINQFGGFKTKGVTSISADIHKYGNSPKGASTILYHNKELLQYQYFIDEEWSGGVYATSTIAGSKSGNIVALTWITLLYNGMEFYQKTYQTIMSLREYFIQKLYQIDKLYVY
;
A
#
# COMPACT_ATOMS: atom_id res chain seq x y z
N TYR A 1 15.10 9.58 9.60
CA TYR A 1 14.34 9.20 10.80
C TYR A 1 14.13 10.45 11.64
N ASN A 2 12.87 10.72 12.01
CA ASN A 2 12.56 11.83 12.90
C ASN A 2 12.77 11.32 14.33
N ASN A 3 13.74 11.89 15.04
CA ASN A 3 14.04 11.52 16.43
C ASN A 3 13.05 12.29 17.32
N ASN A 4 11.89 11.69 17.59
CA ASN A 4 10.90 12.24 18.52
C ASN A 4 10.99 11.46 19.84
N GLU A 5 11.83 11.96 20.76
CA GLU A 5 12.10 11.28 22.04
C GLU A 5 10.84 11.08 22.89
N ASP A 6 9.86 11.98 22.81
CA ASP A 6 8.64 11.87 23.61
C ASP A 6 7.73 10.77 23.04
N LEU A 7 7.62 10.66 21.70
CA LEU A 7 6.94 9.55 21.08
C LEU A 7 7.64 8.23 21.41
N ASP A 8 8.97 8.18 21.30
CA ASP A 8 9.75 6.97 21.60
C ASP A 8 9.56 6.52 23.05
N LYS A 9 9.57 7.43 24.02
CA LYS A 9 9.24 7.13 25.43
C LYS A 9 7.82 6.57 25.58
N LEU A 10 6.84 7.20 24.92
CA LEU A 10 5.44 6.74 24.94
C LEU A 10 5.30 5.33 24.37
N LEU A 11 5.96 5.04 23.25
CA LEU A 11 5.95 3.71 22.63
C LEU A 11 6.60 2.66 23.53
N LEU A 12 7.75 2.98 24.15
CA LEU A 12 8.42 2.08 25.09
C LEU A 12 7.57 1.79 26.33
N GLN A 13 6.87 2.79 26.87
CA GLN A 13 5.94 2.61 27.99
C GLN A 13 4.73 1.76 27.61
N THR A 14 4.28 1.84 26.35
CA THR A 14 3.12 1.09 25.87
C THR A 14 3.42 -0.36 25.53
N TYR A 15 4.62 -0.63 25.01
CA TYR A 15 5.01 -1.95 24.51
C TYR A 15 4.71 -3.11 25.47
N PRO A 16 5.04 -3.06 26.79
CA PRO A 16 4.80 -4.17 27.72
C PRO A 16 3.33 -4.59 27.85
N TYR A 17 2.39 -3.65 27.67
CA TYR A 17 0.95 -3.94 27.79
C TYR A 17 0.43 -4.82 26.65
N PHE A 18 1.07 -4.77 25.48
CA PHE A 18 0.60 -5.45 24.27
C PHE A 18 1.55 -6.52 23.73
N MET A 19 2.72 -6.74 24.37
CA MET A 19 3.75 -7.64 23.86
C MET A 19 3.31 -9.10 23.68
N LYS A 20 2.29 -9.55 24.44
CA LYS A 20 1.73 -10.90 24.36
C LYS A 20 0.40 -10.98 23.61
N SER A 21 -0.08 -9.88 23.06
CA SER A 21 -1.35 -9.85 22.33
C SER A 21 -1.19 -10.38 20.89
N ASN A 22 -2.28 -10.98 20.37
CA ASN A 22 -2.30 -11.63 19.08
C ASN A 22 -3.53 -11.18 18.26
N SER A 23 -3.30 -10.51 17.13
CA SER A 23 -4.37 -10.00 16.25
C SER A 23 -5.22 -11.09 15.58
N LEU A 24 -4.75 -12.35 15.54
CA LEU A 24 -5.55 -13.45 15.01
C LEU A 24 -6.80 -13.72 15.87
N HIS A 25 -6.63 -13.65 17.19
CA HIS A 25 -7.69 -13.99 18.15
C HIS A 25 -8.47 -12.75 18.58
N THR A 26 -9.29 -12.22 17.67
CA THR A 26 -10.02 -10.96 17.85
C THR A 26 -11.00 -10.94 19.02
N ASN A 27 -11.51 -12.10 19.43
CA ASN A 27 -12.42 -12.23 20.57
C ASN A 27 -11.65 -12.18 21.91
N VAL A 28 -10.40 -12.63 21.94
CA VAL A 28 -9.52 -12.60 23.11
C VAL A 28 -8.89 -11.21 23.28
N PHE A 29 -8.58 -10.54 22.15
CA PHE A 29 -7.93 -9.24 22.13
C PHE A 29 -8.79 -8.15 21.46
N PRO A 30 -9.97 -7.81 22.02
CA PRO A 30 -10.90 -6.87 21.39
C PRO A 30 -10.32 -5.45 21.23
N ALA A 31 -9.43 -5.03 22.13
CA ALA A 31 -8.73 -3.74 22.02
C ALA A 31 -7.83 -3.70 20.77
N ILE A 32 -7.08 -4.76 20.48
CA ILE A 32 -6.24 -4.84 19.28
C ILE A 32 -7.09 -4.81 18.02
N ARG A 33 -8.21 -5.55 18.00
CA ARG A 33 -9.18 -5.51 16.89
C ARG A 33 -9.69 -4.09 16.64
N LYS A 34 -10.04 -3.36 17.71
CA LYS A 34 -10.49 -1.96 17.58
C LYS A 34 -9.40 -1.07 17.00
N MET A 35 -8.17 -1.15 17.53
CA MET A 35 -7.03 -0.37 17.05
C MET A 35 -6.71 -0.66 15.59
N GLU A 36 -6.72 -1.94 15.17
CA GLU A 36 -6.52 -2.34 13.76
C GLU A 36 -7.59 -1.73 12.84
N ASN A 37 -8.87 -1.79 13.24
CA ASN A 37 -9.96 -1.17 12.50
C ASN A 37 -9.82 0.37 12.43
N ASP A 38 -9.41 1.01 13.51
CA ASP A 38 -9.19 2.46 13.54
C ASP A 38 -8.04 2.86 12.60
N ILE A 39 -6.93 2.11 12.60
CA ILE A 39 -5.81 2.33 11.65
C ILE A 39 -6.31 2.23 10.21
N VAL A 40 -7.04 1.17 9.86
CA VAL A 40 -7.58 0.99 8.51
C VAL A 40 -8.49 2.15 8.13
N LYS A 41 -9.37 2.60 9.03
CA LYS A 41 -10.24 3.77 8.78
C LYS A 41 -9.45 5.06 8.59
N MET A 42 -8.40 5.30 9.39
CA MET A 42 -7.51 6.46 9.22
C MET A 42 -6.84 6.43 7.85
N MET A 43 -6.37 5.26 7.41
CA MET A 43 -5.76 5.12 6.09
C MET A 43 -6.76 5.26 4.95
N ILE A 44 -7.98 4.74 5.08
CA ILE A 44 -9.07 4.97 4.11
C ILE A 44 -9.39 6.46 4.00
N HIS A 45 -9.49 7.16 5.11
CA HIS A 45 -9.71 8.61 5.14
C HIS A 45 -8.55 9.36 4.46
N LEU A 46 -7.30 8.98 4.76
CA LEU A 46 -6.10 9.54 4.15
C LEU A 46 -6.15 9.41 2.61
N PHE A 47 -6.60 8.28 2.08
CA PHE A 47 -6.77 8.03 0.64
C PHE A 47 -8.15 8.36 0.10
N GLN A 48 -8.94 9.16 0.82
CA GLN A 48 -10.22 9.70 0.37
C GLN A 48 -11.22 8.61 -0.09
N GLY A 49 -11.18 7.45 0.59
CA GLY A 49 -12.15 6.37 0.38
C GLY A 49 -13.52 6.72 0.96
N ASN A 50 -14.57 6.17 0.35
CA ASN A 50 -15.95 6.28 0.83
C ASN A 50 -16.29 5.17 1.85
N ASP A 51 -17.54 5.10 2.28
CA ASP A 51 -18.01 4.13 3.29
C ASP A 51 -17.96 2.66 2.83
N SER A 52 -17.84 2.40 1.52
CA SER A 52 -17.64 1.05 0.99
C SER A 52 -16.18 0.60 1.00
N ALA A 53 -15.24 1.55 1.13
CA ALA A 53 -13.82 1.23 1.19
C ALA A 53 -13.49 0.43 2.45
N CYS A 54 -12.55 -0.49 2.31
CA CYS A 54 -12.15 -1.41 3.38
C CYS A 54 -10.69 -1.80 3.21
N GLY A 55 -10.16 -2.58 4.14
CA GLY A 55 -8.77 -3.02 4.04
C GLY A 55 -8.33 -3.85 5.22
N THR A 56 -7.04 -4.14 5.24
CA THR A 56 -6.39 -4.97 6.27
C THR A 56 -5.03 -4.36 6.66
N PHE A 57 -4.73 -4.39 7.95
CA PHE A 57 -3.40 -4.10 8.46
C PHE A 57 -2.47 -5.29 8.18
N THR A 58 -1.27 -5.01 7.66
CA THR A 58 -0.30 -6.02 7.22
C THR A 58 1.08 -5.76 7.84
N SER A 59 1.96 -6.76 7.77
CA SER A 59 3.30 -6.70 8.33
C SER A 59 4.30 -5.84 7.52
N GLY A 60 3.87 -5.30 6.38
CA GLY A 60 4.72 -4.47 5.51
C GLY A 60 4.22 -4.45 4.07
N GLY A 61 4.78 -3.53 3.27
CA GLY A 61 4.39 -3.33 1.87
C GLY A 61 4.49 -4.60 1.02
N THR A 62 5.48 -5.44 1.28
CA THR A 62 5.59 -6.73 0.58
C THR A 62 4.36 -7.61 0.82
N GLU A 63 3.88 -7.74 2.06
CA GLU A 63 2.67 -8.52 2.34
C GLU A 63 1.43 -7.85 1.72
N SER A 64 1.32 -6.52 1.80
CA SER A 64 0.24 -5.77 1.15
C SER A 64 0.17 -6.05 -0.35
N ILE A 65 1.31 -6.05 -1.04
CA ILE A 65 1.43 -6.35 -2.47
C ILE A 65 1.09 -7.81 -2.77
N LEU A 66 1.58 -8.76 -1.96
CA LEU A 66 1.25 -10.18 -2.12
C LEU A 66 -0.27 -10.39 -2.00
N LEU A 67 -0.90 -9.81 -1.00
CA LEU A 67 -2.34 -9.89 -0.77
C LEU A 67 -3.13 -9.26 -1.92
N ALA A 68 -2.70 -8.11 -2.45
CA ALA A 68 -3.32 -7.52 -3.63
C ALA A 68 -3.29 -8.51 -4.81
N CYS A 69 -2.12 -9.05 -5.17
CA CYS A 69 -2.00 -9.99 -6.28
C CYS A 69 -2.84 -11.27 -6.07
N LYS A 70 -2.85 -11.82 -4.84
CA LYS A 70 -3.71 -12.96 -4.47
C LYS A 70 -5.19 -12.62 -4.68
N THR A 71 -5.62 -11.47 -4.19
CA THR A 71 -7.02 -11.03 -4.27
C THR A 71 -7.53 -10.98 -5.70
N TYR A 72 -6.77 -10.40 -6.63
CA TYR A 72 -7.17 -10.34 -8.03
C TYR A 72 -7.09 -11.71 -8.72
N ARG A 73 -6.08 -12.55 -8.42
CA ARG A 73 -6.02 -13.91 -8.91
C ARG A 73 -7.28 -14.70 -8.53
N ASP A 74 -7.66 -14.61 -7.27
CA ASP A 74 -8.79 -15.39 -6.74
C ASP A 74 -10.15 -14.81 -7.19
N LYS A 75 -10.24 -13.50 -7.45
CA LYS A 75 -11.42 -12.87 -8.02
C LYS A 75 -11.67 -13.33 -9.45
N TYR A 76 -10.65 -13.32 -10.31
CA TYR A 76 -10.82 -13.60 -11.74
C TYR A 76 -10.78 -15.10 -12.07
N GLN A 77 -10.15 -15.94 -11.25
CA GLN A 77 -10.08 -17.40 -11.38
C GLN A 77 -9.68 -17.90 -12.78
N LEU A 78 -8.80 -17.16 -13.46
CA LEU A 78 -8.31 -17.53 -14.79
C LEU A 78 -7.21 -18.60 -14.68
N THR A 79 -7.12 -19.48 -15.69
CA THR A 79 -6.11 -20.55 -15.72
C THR A 79 -4.68 -20.01 -15.82
N ASN A 80 -4.47 -18.97 -16.61
CA ASN A 80 -3.16 -18.33 -16.81
C ASN A 80 -3.28 -16.81 -16.64
N PRO A 81 -3.52 -16.31 -15.40
CA PRO A 81 -3.66 -14.89 -15.16
C PRO A 81 -2.33 -14.17 -15.32
N ASN A 82 -2.37 -12.92 -15.80
CA ASN A 82 -1.20 -12.05 -15.81
C ASN A 82 -1.48 -10.70 -15.17
N ILE A 83 -0.40 -10.08 -14.68
CA ILE A 83 -0.40 -8.67 -14.26
C ILE A 83 0.56 -7.87 -15.12
N ILE A 84 0.25 -6.60 -15.33
CA ILE A 84 1.10 -5.68 -16.09
C ILE A 84 1.67 -4.64 -15.13
N VAL A 85 2.98 -4.46 -15.17
CA VAL A 85 3.72 -3.52 -14.33
C VAL A 85 4.70 -2.71 -15.17
N SER A 86 5.09 -1.52 -14.69
CA SER A 86 6.25 -0.80 -15.24
C SER A 86 7.56 -1.46 -14.78
N SER A 87 8.62 -1.32 -15.58
CA SER A 87 9.99 -1.68 -15.18
C SER A 87 10.48 -0.96 -13.92
N THR A 88 9.78 0.08 -13.47
CA THR A 88 10.05 0.83 -12.23
C THR A 88 9.29 0.29 -11.01
N ALA A 89 8.41 -0.70 -11.19
CA ALA A 89 7.59 -1.27 -10.11
C ALA A 89 8.44 -2.03 -9.08
N HIS A 90 7.98 -2.06 -7.83
CA HIS A 90 8.69 -2.75 -6.75
C HIS A 90 8.77 -4.25 -7.00
N CYS A 91 9.93 -4.86 -6.72
CA CYS A 91 10.20 -6.29 -6.97
C CYS A 91 9.26 -7.27 -6.23
N ALA A 92 8.52 -6.81 -5.22
CA ALA A 92 7.52 -7.62 -4.53
C ALA A 92 6.39 -8.10 -5.46
N PHE A 93 6.08 -7.40 -6.56
CA PHE A 93 5.14 -7.88 -7.57
C PHE A 93 5.67 -9.13 -8.28
N LYS A 94 6.95 -9.14 -8.65
CA LYS A 94 7.59 -10.33 -9.23
C LYS A 94 7.59 -11.51 -8.26
N LYS A 95 7.86 -11.25 -6.96
CA LYS A 95 7.76 -12.24 -5.89
C LYS A 95 6.34 -12.80 -5.76
N ALA A 96 5.32 -11.94 -5.77
CA ALA A 96 3.92 -12.36 -5.73
C ALA A 96 3.56 -13.26 -6.92
N CYS A 97 3.99 -12.89 -8.12
CA CYS A 97 3.76 -13.66 -9.34
C CYS A 97 4.35 -15.08 -9.25
N GLN A 98 5.58 -15.21 -8.72
CA GLN A 98 6.20 -16.51 -8.49
C GLN A 98 5.41 -17.36 -7.48
N TYR A 99 4.99 -16.76 -6.36
CA TYR A 99 4.28 -17.48 -5.30
C TYR A 99 2.89 -17.95 -5.73
N PHE A 100 2.18 -17.12 -6.49
CA PHE A 100 0.77 -17.33 -6.82
C PHE A 100 0.53 -17.83 -8.25
N LYS A 101 1.59 -18.18 -9.00
CA LYS A 101 1.50 -18.69 -10.38
C LYS A 101 0.80 -17.69 -11.31
N ILE A 102 1.15 -16.41 -11.20
CA ILE A 102 0.68 -15.32 -12.06
C ILE A 102 1.81 -14.99 -13.05
N GLU A 103 1.48 -14.80 -14.31
CA GLU A 103 2.44 -14.32 -15.30
C GLU A 103 2.78 -12.86 -15.04
N TYR A 104 4.06 -12.51 -15.02
CA TYR A 104 4.57 -11.18 -14.78
C TYR A 104 4.92 -10.52 -16.12
N LEU A 105 4.12 -9.55 -16.55
CA LEU A 105 4.35 -8.78 -17.77
C LEU A 105 4.92 -7.40 -17.41
N GLU A 106 6.22 -7.24 -17.64
CA GLU A 106 6.91 -5.97 -17.43
C GLU A 106 6.97 -5.18 -18.73
N ILE A 107 6.54 -3.92 -18.69
CA ILE A 107 6.70 -3.00 -19.81
C ILE A 107 7.76 -1.94 -19.49
N PRO A 108 8.55 -1.51 -20.50
CA PRO A 108 9.55 -0.46 -20.30
C PRO A 108 8.85 0.86 -19.93
N CYS A 109 9.51 1.65 -19.08
CA CYS A 109 9.09 3.03 -18.85
C CYS A 109 9.53 3.93 -20.02
N LEU A 110 8.88 5.09 -20.12
CA LEU A 110 9.28 6.17 -21.04
C LEU A 110 10.68 6.70 -20.66
N PRO A 111 11.37 7.43 -21.57
CA PRO A 111 12.68 8.04 -21.26
C PRO A 111 12.68 8.96 -20.03
N ASN A 112 11.53 9.55 -19.67
CA ASN A 112 11.33 10.34 -18.47
C ASN A 112 11.02 9.49 -17.21
N GLY A 113 11.07 8.17 -17.29
CA GLY A 113 10.86 7.24 -16.20
C GLY A 113 9.39 6.91 -15.88
N LEU A 114 8.41 7.54 -16.54
CA LEU A 114 6.98 7.30 -16.31
C LEU A 114 6.49 6.04 -17.02
N PHE A 115 5.42 5.47 -16.52
CA PHE A 115 4.70 4.34 -17.11
C PHE A 115 4.23 4.64 -18.53
N ASP A 116 4.56 3.78 -19.51
CA ASP A 116 4.11 3.94 -20.91
C ASP A 116 2.68 3.42 -21.10
N THR A 117 1.73 4.35 -21.12
CA THR A 117 0.30 4.03 -21.30
C THR A 117 -0.06 3.54 -22.72
N LYS A 118 0.78 3.82 -23.73
CA LYS A 118 0.55 3.31 -25.10
C LYS A 118 0.93 1.84 -25.18
N ILE A 119 2.08 1.47 -24.61
CA ILE A 119 2.49 0.05 -24.53
C ILE A 119 1.48 -0.72 -23.66
N LEU A 120 1.01 -0.13 -22.54
CA LEU A 120 -0.02 -0.74 -21.70
C LEU A 120 -1.23 -1.19 -22.51
N GLN A 121 -1.81 -0.30 -23.33
CA GLN A 121 -3.00 -0.63 -24.13
C GLN A 121 -2.79 -1.81 -25.09
N ASN A 122 -1.59 -1.95 -25.63
CA ASN A 122 -1.24 -3.04 -26.55
C ASN A 122 -0.88 -4.36 -25.83
N THR A 123 -0.53 -4.28 -24.54
CA THR A 123 -0.14 -5.44 -23.74
C THR A 123 -1.33 -6.11 -23.06
N ILE A 124 -2.38 -5.34 -22.72
CA ILE A 124 -3.61 -5.88 -22.11
C ILE A 124 -4.20 -6.96 -23.00
N ASN A 125 -4.51 -8.11 -22.39
CA ASN A 125 -5.13 -9.24 -23.05
C ASN A 125 -6.20 -9.90 -22.14
N LYS A 126 -6.88 -10.94 -22.62
CA LYS A 126 -7.97 -11.62 -21.91
C LYS A 126 -7.57 -12.27 -20.58
N ASN A 127 -6.27 -12.44 -20.33
CA ASN A 127 -5.75 -13.02 -19.11
C ASN A 127 -5.26 -11.96 -18.11
N THR A 128 -5.33 -10.67 -18.48
CA THR A 128 -4.89 -9.57 -17.60
C THR A 128 -5.90 -9.34 -16.50
N ILE A 129 -5.45 -9.50 -15.25
CA ILE A 129 -6.28 -9.34 -14.04
C ILE A 129 -5.98 -8.04 -13.30
N LEU A 130 -4.78 -7.48 -13.49
CA LEU A 130 -4.31 -6.34 -12.72
C LEU A 130 -3.29 -5.53 -13.50
N VAL A 131 -3.41 -4.21 -13.42
CA VAL A 131 -2.35 -3.27 -13.75
C VAL A 131 -1.86 -2.62 -12.47
N VAL A 132 -0.55 -2.39 -12.36
CA VAL A 132 0.08 -1.78 -11.19
C VAL A 132 0.68 -0.44 -11.57
N ALA A 133 0.34 0.61 -10.84
CA ALA A 133 0.96 1.92 -10.91
C ALA A 133 1.65 2.25 -9.57
N SER A 134 2.68 3.08 -9.58
CA SER A 134 3.42 3.49 -8.38
C SER A 134 3.18 4.98 -8.06
N ALA A 135 3.07 5.28 -6.76
CA ALA A 135 2.87 6.64 -6.29
C ALA A 135 3.66 6.93 -4.98
N PRO A 136 4.96 7.24 -5.05
CA PRO A 136 5.85 7.17 -6.20
C PRO A 136 6.54 5.80 -6.37
N SER A 137 7.20 5.59 -7.51
CA SER A 137 8.14 4.49 -7.71
C SER A 137 9.37 4.65 -6.78
N TYR A 138 9.86 3.51 -6.25
CA TYR A 138 10.95 3.53 -5.27
C TYR A 138 12.28 4.07 -5.83
N ASN A 139 12.61 3.69 -7.05
CA ASN A 139 13.90 3.97 -7.68
C ASN A 139 14.02 5.39 -8.25
N LEU A 140 12.91 5.97 -8.73
CA LEU A 140 12.93 7.27 -9.40
C LEU A 140 12.18 8.37 -8.62
N GLY A 141 11.35 8.01 -7.65
CA GLY A 141 10.53 8.96 -6.92
C GLY A 141 9.40 9.60 -7.77
N LEU A 142 9.07 8.99 -8.92
CA LEU A 142 8.09 9.51 -9.86
C LEU A 142 6.71 8.89 -9.61
N ILE A 143 5.67 9.70 -9.77
CA ILE A 143 4.28 9.25 -9.70
C ILE A 143 3.83 8.89 -11.13
N ASP A 144 3.39 7.66 -11.33
CA ASP A 144 2.86 7.20 -12.61
C ASP A 144 1.60 7.98 -13.02
N PRO A 145 1.25 8.02 -14.30
CA PRO A 145 0.06 8.73 -14.81
C PRO A 145 -1.24 7.98 -14.45
N ILE A 146 -1.54 7.89 -13.13
CA ILE A 146 -2.58 7.03 -12.56
C ILE A 146 -3.95 7.26 -13.18
N GLU A 147 -4.35 8.53 -13.41
CA GLU A 147 -5.64 8.84 -14.04
C GLU A 147 -5.76 8.29 -15.47
N GLN A 148 -4.66 8.31 -16.23
CA GLN A 148 -4.65 7.76 -17.59
C GLN A 148 -4.71 6.23 -17.55
N ILE A 149 -3.95 5.61 -16.66
CA ILE A 149 -3.97 4.15 -16.43
C ILE A 149 -5.37 3.72 -15.97
N ALA A 150 -5.98 4.46 -15.04
CA ALA A 150 -7.33 4.19 -14.53
C ALA A 150 -8.41 4.21 -15.62
N LYS A 151 -8.33 5.16 -16.55
CA LYS A 151 -9.23 5.19 -17.73
C LYS A 151 -9.07 3.96 -18.60
N ILE A 152 -7.84 3.49 -18.78
CA ILE A 152 -7.55 2.29 -19.58
C ILE A 152 -8.09 1.05 -18.86
N THR A 153 -7.73 0.84 -17.60
CA THR A 153 -8.14 -0.36 -16.84
C THR A 153 -9.65 -0.45 -16.69
N THR A 154 -10.34 0.68 -16.49
CA THR A 154 -11.80 0.74 -16.44
C THR A 154 -12.45 0.30 -17.75
N LYS A 155 -11.87 0.66 -18.92
CA LYS A 155 -12.38 0.26 -20.24
C LYS A 155 -12.34 -1.26 -20.43
N TYR A 156 -11.36 -1.94 -19.84
CA TYR A 156 -11.17 -3.39 -19.95
C TYR A 156 -11.74 -4.18 -18.76
N ASP A 157 -12.35 -3.51 -17.78
CA ASP A 157 -12.88 -4.09 -16.54
C ASP A 157 -11.85 -4.92 -15.77
N ILE A 158 -10.61 -4.40 -15.66
CA ILE A 158 -9.51 -5.02 -14.93
C ILE A 158 -9.10 -4.16 -13.73
N GLY A 159 -8.47 -4.78 -12.74
CA GLY A 159 -8.02 -4.09 -11.53
C GLY A 159 -6.92 -3.08 -11.79
N LEU A 160 -6.92 -1.97 -11.02
CA LEU A 160 -5.80 -1.05 -10.89
C LEU A 160 -5.37 -0.99 -9.43
N HIS A 161 -4.17 -1.49 -9.16
CA HIS A 161 -3.49 -1.34 -7.88
C HIS A 161 -2.52 -0.17 -7.93
N VAL A 162 -2.57 0.70 -6.91
CA VAL A 162 -1.59 1.78 -6.77
C VAL A 162 -0.69 1.49 -5.58
N ASP A 163 0.58 1.27 -5.84
CA ASP A 163 1.59 1.10 -4.81
C ASP A 163 1.99 2.47 -4.24
N CYS A 164 1.43 2.80 -3.08
CA CYS A 164 1.75 3.98 -2.28
C CYS A 164 2.62 3.66 -1.07
N CYS A 165 3.27 2.51 -1.01
CA CYS A 165 4.08 2.12 0.16
C CYS A 165 5.12 3.19 0.50
N MET A 166 5.72 3.86 -0.51
CA MET A 166 6.68 4.93 -0.28
C MET A 166 6.00 6.28 0.00
N GLY A 167 4.90 6.58 -0.69
CA GLY A 167 4.30 7.93 -0.69
C GLY A 167 3.21 8.18 0.35
N ALA A 168 2.73 7.14 1.06
CA ALA A 168 1.46 7.13 1.81
C ALA A 168 1.08 8.43 2.55
N PHE A 169 1.99 9.01 3.32
CA PHE A 169 1.74 10.20 4.13
C PHE A 169 2.23 11.51 3.48
N LEU A 170 2.78 11.45 2.26
CA LEU A 170 3.23 12.61 1.51
C LEU A 170 2.31 12.93 0.33
N ILE A 171 1.85 11.88 -0.37
CA ILE A 171 1.13 12.02 -1.65
C ILE A 171 -0.20 12.76 -1.51
N ASN A 172 -0.81 12.72 -0.34
CA ASN A 172 -2.09 13.38 -0.06
C ASN A 172 -1.98 14.92 -0.02
N PHE A 173 -0.76 15.45 0.08
CA PHE A 173 -0.49 16.88 0.00
C PHE A 173 0.00 17.30 -1.40
N ILE A 174 0.11 16.35 -2.33
CA ILE A 174 0.47 16.56 -3.73
C ILE A 174 -0.79 16.37 -4.57
N ASN A 175 -1.20 17.36 -5.35
CA ASN A 175 -2.39 17.30 -6.21
C ASN A 175 -2.18 16.44 -7.49
N GLN A 176 -1.50 15.28 -7.36
CA GLN A 176 -1.22 14.39 -8.50
C GLN A 176 -1.93 13.04 -8.39
N PHE A 177 -2.44 12.70 -7.20
CA PHE A 177 -3.18 11.45 -6.99
C PHE A 177 -4.24 11.64 -5.91
N GLY A 178 -5.49 11.45 -6.27
CA GLY A 178 -6.65 11.64 -5.40
C GLY A 178 -7.06 10.40 -4.60
N GLY A 179 -6.20 9.39 -4.44
CA GLY A 179 -6.56 8.15 -3.77
C GLY A 179 -7.74 7.46 -4.47
N PHE A 180 -8.73 7.00 -3.70
CA PHE A 180 -9.94 6.37 -4.23
C PHE A 180 -10.92 7.32 -4.91
N LYS A 181 -10.74 8.65 -4.82
CA LYS A 181 -11.48 9.59 -5.67
C LYS A 181 -11.06 9.49 -7.14
N THR A 182 -9.86 8.99 -7.43
CA THR A 182 -9.46 8.68 -8.81
C THR A 182 -10.26 7.48 -9.30
N LYS A 183 -11.28 7.74 -10.10
CA LYS A 183 -12.19 6.70 -10.62
C LYS A 183 -11.40 5.65 -11.38
N GLY A 184 -11.59 4.37 -11.03
CA GLY A 184 -10.90 3.22 -11.62
C GLY A 184 -9.77 2.67 -10.74
N VAL A 185 -9.31 3.38 -9.70
CA VAL A 185 -8.40 2.81 -8.69
C VAL A 185 -9.19 1.83 -7.83
N THR A 186 -8.74 0.58 -7.77
CA THR A 186 -9.46 -0.50 -7.09
C THR A 186 -8.78 -0.98 -5.81
N SER A 187 -7.45 -0.79 -5.68
CA SER A 187 -6.72 -1.07 -4.44
C SER A 187 -5.48 -0.20 -4.28
N ILE A 188 -5.04 -0.01 -3.04
CA ILE A 188 -3.88 0.80 -2.66
C ILE A 188 -3.10 0.06 -1.58
N SER A 189 -1.77 -0.11 -1.74
CA SER A 189 -0.86 -0.50 -0.66
C SER A 189 -0.18 0.73 -0.07
N ALA A 190 -0.04 0.77 1.27
CA ALA A 190 0.46 1.98 1.95
C ALA A 190 1.20 1.64 3.25
N ASP A 191 2.50 1.98 3.32
CA ASP A 191 3.32 1.72 4.50
C ASP A 191 3.21 2.82 5.54
N ILE A 192 2.80 2.44 6.75
CA ILE A 192 2.76 3.36 7.89
C ILE A 192 4.15 3.48 8.53
N HIS A 193 4.97 2.42 8.43
CA HIS A 193 6.32 2.37 8.98
C HIS A 193 7.40 3.10 8.14
N LYS A 194 6.99 3.85 7.10
CA LYS A 194 7.85 4.76 6.34
C LYS A 194 7.57 6.20 6.79
N TYR A 195 6.95 7.03 5.97
CA TYR A 195 6.65 8.42 6.35
C TYR A 195 5.55 8.56 7.43
N GLY A 196 4.81 7.49 7.74
CA GLY A 196 3.91 7.46 8.89
C GLY A 196 4.64 7.34 10.24
N ASN A 197 5.97 7.14 10.24
CA ASN A 197 6.86 7.08 11.41
C ASN A 197 6.51 6.02 12.46
N SER A 198 5.69 5.02 12.14
CA SER A 198 5.44 3.91 13.07
C SER A 198 6.61 2.91 13.13
N PRO A 199 6.71 2.10 14.17
CA PRO A 199 7.64 0.98 14.20
C PRO A 199 7.49 0.08 12.97
N LYS A 200 8.58 -0.59 12.58
CA LYS A 200 8.60 -1.51 11.43
C LYS A 200 7.62 -2.66 11.66
N GLY A 201 7.02 -3.14 10.57
CA GLY A 201 5.97 -4.16 10.63
C GLY A 201 4.56 -3.58 10.47
N ALA A 202 4.41 -2.37 9.94
CA ALA A 202 3.13 -1.67 9.79
C ALA A 202 2.90 -1.18 8.35
N SER A 203 1.93 -1.76 7.68
CA SER A 203 1.45 -1.38 6.36
C SER A 203 -0.06 -1.66 6.26
N THR A 204 -0.68 -1.25 5.18
CA THR A 204 -2.07 -1.59 4.87
C THR A 204 -2.24 -1.93 3.40
N ILE A 205 -3.14 -2.87 3.14
CA ILE A 205 -3.78 -3.06 1.84
C ILE A 205 -5.22 -2.56 1.95
N LEU A 206 -5.58 -1.65 1.04
CA LEU A 206 -6.90 -1.02 1.01
C LEU A 206 -7.59 -1.35 -0.31
N TYR A 207 -8.91 -1.53 -0.27
CA TYR A 207 -9.77 -1.77 -1.42
C TYR A 207 -10.89 -0.75 -1.47
N HIS A 208 -11.32 -0.39 -2.67
CA HIS A 208 -12.39 0.59 -2.85
C HIS A 208 -13.78 0.06 -2.45
N ASN A 209 -13.94 -1.28 -2.33
CA ASN A 209 -15.16 -1.92 -1.86
C ASN A 209 -14.89 -3.28 -1.17
N LYS A 210 -15.91 -3.75 -0.43
CA LYS A 210 -15.85 -5.01 0.34
C LYS A 210 -15.87 -6.26 -0.55
N GLU A 211 -16.38 -6.15 -1.77
CA GLU A 211 -16.41 -7.27 -2.72
C GLU A 211 -15.00 -7.77 -3.06
N LEU A 212 -14.03 -6.87 -3.21
CA LEU A 212 -12.64 -7.27 -3.39
C LEU A 212 -12.04 -7.93 -2.14
N LEU A 213 -12.32 -7.40 -0.96
CA LEU A 213 -11.74 -7.89 0.28
C LEU A 213 -12.08 -9.37 0.56
N GLN A 214 -13.26 -9.86 0.16
CA GLN A 214 -13.64 -11.26 0.39
C GLN A 214 -12.67 -12.25 -0.26
N TYR A 215 -12.08 -11.92 -1.41
CA TYR A 215 -11.10 -12.78 -2.10
C TYR A 215 -9.72 -12.77 -1.43
N GLN A 216 -9.48 -11.87 -0.48
CA GLN A 216 -8.23 -11.85 0.30
C GLN A 216 -8.23 -12.90 1.40
N TYR A 217 -9.39 -13.21 2.00
CA TYR A 217 -9.48 -14.13 3.12
C TYR A 217 -9.10 -15.56 2.72
N PHE A 218 -8.49 -16.28 3.67
CA PHE A 218 -8.48 -17.74 3.72
C PHE A 218 -9.44 -18.16 4.81
N ILE A 219 -10.35 -19.08 4.49
CA ILE A 219 -11.34 -19.62 5.42
C ILE A 219 -11.37 -21.12 5.23
N ASP A 220 -11.26 -21.87 6.33
CA ASP A 220 -11.41 -23.31 6.40
C ASP A 220 -12.38 -23.66 7.54
N GLU A 221 -13.55 -24.16 7.19
CA GLU A 221 -14.61 -24.56 8.14
C GLU A 221 -14.52 -26.03 8.54
N GLU A 222 -13.76 -26.84 7.79
CA GLU A 222 -13.67 -28.30 7.95
C GLU A 222 -12.40 -28.74 8.70
N TRP A 223 -11.51 -27.80 9.05
CA TRP A 223 -10.30 -28.13 9.79
C TRP A 223 -10.63 -28.71 11.17
N SER A 224 -9.97 -29.83 11.56
CA SER A 224 -10.19 -30.52 12.84
C SER A 224 -9.97 -29.66 14.10
N GLY A 225 -9.26 -28.57 13.98
CA GLY A 225 -9.06 -27.57 15.04
C GLY A 225 -10.19 -26.54 15.19
N GLY A 226 -11.25 -26.62 14.39
CA GLY A 226 -12.35 -25.68 14.31
C GLY A 226 -12.24 -24.71 13.15
N VAL A 227 -13.15 -23.74 13.05
CA VAL A 227 -13.15 -22.75 11.98
C VAL A 227 -11.86 -21.90 12.03
N TYR A 228 -11.12 -21.91 10.96
CA TYR A 228 -9.93 -21.07 10.79
C TYR A 228 -10.15 -20.02 9.72
N ALA A 229 -9.98 -18.76 10.08
CA ALA A 229 -10.10 -17.64 9.15
C ALA A 229 -8.99 -16.63 9.36
N THR A 230 -8.34 -16.18 8.28
CA THR A 230 -7.33 -15.14 8.32
C THR A 230 -7.42 -14.23 7.10
N SER A 231 -7.19 -12.94 7.32
CA SER A 231 -7.13 -11.91 6.29
C SER A 231 -5.69 -11.64 5.80
N THR A 232 -4.68 -12.31 6.36
CA THR A 232 -3.25 -12.05 6.09
C THR A 232 -2.53 -13.34 5.73
N ILE A 233 -1.29 -13.21 5.21
CA ILE A 233 -0.43 -14.36 4.90
C ILE A 233 -0.07 -15.12 6.17
N ALA A 234 0.23 -14.39 7.25
CA ALA A 234 0.49 -14.99 8.56
C ALA A 234 -0.82 -15.24 9.30
N GLY A 235 -0.86 -16.29 10.12
CA GLY A 235 -1.93 -16.52 11.09
C GLY A 235 -1.77 -15.61 12.31
N SER A 236 -1.00 -16.05 13.31
CA SER A 236 -0.68 -15.23 14.47
C SER A 236 0.14 -13.99 14.10
N LYS A 237 -0.31 -12.83 14.58
CA LYS A 237 0.36 -11.54 14.36
C LYS A 237 0.52 -10.82 15.68
N SER A 238 1.64 -10.12 15.83
CA SER A 238 1.90 -9.32 17.01
C SER A 238 0.93 -8.15 17.15
N GLY A 239 0.12 -8.15 18.21
CA GLY A 239 -0.79 -7.04 18.49
C GLY A 239 -0.05 -5.80 19.00
N ASN A 240 1.18 -5.92 19.49
CA ASN A 240 1.94 -4.75 19.93
C ASN A 240 2.25 -3.80 18.77
N ILE A 241 2.57 -4.31 17.57
CA ILE A 241 2.81 -3.44 16.39
C ILE A 241 1.54 -2.67 16.02
N VAL A 242 0.37 -3.31 16.11
CA VAL A 242 -0.92 -2.63 15.89
C VAL A 242 -1.10 -1.50 16.91
N ALA A 243 -0.89 -1.77 18.21
CA ALA A 243 -1.06 -0.77 19.27
C ALA A 243 -0.07 0.39 19.12
N LEU A 244 1.21 0.10 18.87
CA LEU A 244 2.23 1.14 18.70
C LEU A 244 1.99 1.98 17.44
N THR A 245 1.51 1.37 16.37
CA THR A 245 1.12 2.08 15.13
C THR A 245 -0.07 3.00 15.39
N TRP A 246 -1.10 2.50 16.07
CA TRP A 246 -2.28 3.28 16.44
C TRP A 246 -1.92 4.51 17.29
N ILE A 247 -1.07 4.34 18.29
CA ILE A 247 -0.57 5.43 19.12
C ILE A 247 0.24 6.43 18.31
N THR A 248 1.13 5.97 17.42
CA THR A 248 1.91 6.83 16.55
C THR A 248 1.02 7.73 15.69
N LEU A 249 -0.03 7.17 15.08
CA LEU A 249 -0.95 7.92 14.24
C LEU A 249 -1.73 8.98 15.05
N LEU A 250 -2.19 8.63 16.27
CA LEU A 250 -2.91 9.56 17.14
C LEU A 250 -1.99 10.65 17.69
N TYR A 251 -0.77 10.31 18.09
CA TYR A 251 0.19 11.26 18.62
C TYR A 251 0.60 12.31 17.58
N ASN A 252 0.89 11.86 16.37
CA ASN A 252 1.33 12.74 15.29
C ASN A 252 0.19 13.60 14.74
N GLY A 253 -0.96 13.00 14.41
CA GLY A 253 -2.08 13.69 13.78
C GLY A 253 -1.75 14.22 12.36
N MET A 254 -2.74 14.76 11.68
CA MET A 254 -2.59 15.22 10.28
C MET A 254 -1.68 16.45 10.14
N GLU A 255 -1.68 17.33 11.12
CA GLU A 255 -0.86 18.55 11.10
C GLU A 255 0.65 18.22 11.08
N PHE A 256 1.07 17.22 11.83
CA PHE A 256 2.44 16.73 11.82
C PHE A 256 2.87 16.26 10.42
N TYR A 257 2.04 15.46 9.76
CA TYR A 257 2.35 14.96 8.41
C TYR A 257 2.37 16.07 7.37
N GLN A 258 1.49 17.06 7.48
CA GLN A 258 1.50 18.24 6.61
C GLN A 258 2.77 19.07 6.79
N LYS A 259 3.21 19.34 8.01
CA LYS A 259 4.47 20.04 8.30
C LYS A 259 5.67 19.25 7.80
N THR A 260 5.67 17.95 8.01
CA THR A 260 6.71 17.04 7.49
C THR A 260 6.82 17.12 5.97
N TYR A 261 5.68 17.05 5.28
CA TYR A 261 5.62 17.22 3.82
C TYR A 261 6.22 18.56 3.39
N GLN A 262 5.81 19.69 3.99
CA GLN A 262 6.32 21.02 3.66
C GLN A 262 7.84 21.10 3.85
N THR A 263 8.36 20.55 4.95
CA THR A 263 9.80 20.52 5.23
C THR A 263 10.54 19.71 4.17
N ILE A 264 10.04 18.51 3.81
CA ILE A 264 10.64 17.66 2.78
C ILE A 264 10.67 18.38 1.43
N MET A 265 9.57 19.04 1.04
CA MET A 265 9.51 19.76 -0.24
C MET A 265 10.47 20.94 -0.28
N SER A 266 10.59 21.73 0.79
CA SER A 266 11.57 22.81 0.87
C SER A 266 13.01 22.32 0.79
N LEU A 267 13.32 21.20 1.47
CA LEU A 267 14.64 20.58 1.39
C LEU A 267 14.93 20.02 0.00
N ARG A 268 13.93 19.42 -0.66
CA ARG A 268 14.02 18.93 -2.04
C ARG A 268 14.37 20.09 -3.00
N GLU A 269 13.65 21.20 -2.91
CA GLU A 269 13.89 22.37 -3.75
C GLU A 269 15.30 22.94 -3.54
N TYR A 270 15.71 23.09 -2.28
CA TYR A 270 17.07 23.51 -1.94
C TYR A 270 18.12 22.57 -2.53
N PHE A 271 17.92 21.25 -2.40
CA PHE A 271 18.84 20.24 -2.92
C PHE A 271 18.94 20.30 -4.46
N ILE A 272 17.80 20.40 -5.16
CA ILE A 272 17.76 20.53 -6.63
C ILE A 272 18.52 21.78 -7.08
N GLN A 273 18.33 22.93 -6.42
CA GLN A 273 19.05 24.16 -6.73
C GLN A 273 20.58 23.97 -6.58
N LYS A 274 21.02 23.20 -5.57
CA LYS A 274 22.45 22.89 -5.41
C LYS A 274 22.97 21.94 -6.48
N LEU A 275 22.16 20.96 -6.91
CA LEU A 275 22.55 20.04 -7.99
C LEU A 275 22.73 20.77 -9.32
N TYR A 276 21.91 21.74 -9.66
CA TYR A 276 22.05 22.56 -10.87
C TYR A 276 23.34 23.41 -10.92
N GLN A 277 24.02 23.60 -9.79
CA GLN A 277 25.31 24.28 -9.73
C GLN A 277 26.49 23.36 -10.07
N ILE A 278 26.26 22.04 -10.26
CA ILE A 278 27.29 21.05 -10.57
C ILE A 278 27.27 20.80 -12.09
N ASP A 279 28.37 21.13 -12.76
CA ASP A 279 28.55 20.87 -14.19
C ASP A 279 28.34 19.38 -14.52
N LYS A 280 27.64 19.12 -15.63
CA LYS A 280 27.36 17.78 -16.18
C LYS A 280 26.43 16.89 -15.34
N LEU A 281 25.71 17.46 -14.37
CA LEU A 281 24.69 16.76 -13.61
C LEU A 281 23.29 17.15 -14.11
N TYR A 282 22.50 16.14 -14.47
CA TYR A 282 21.12 16.35 -14.92
C TYR A 282 20.15 15.88 -13.84
N VAL A 283 19.18 16.73 -13.52
CA VAL A 283 18.07 16.39 -12.60
C VAL A 283 16.83 16.11 -13.46
N TYR A 284 16.25 14.93 -13.29
CA TYR A 284 15.04 14.50 -14.00
C TYR A 284 13.78 14.93 -13.25
#